data_afb2cbc5710de1ae30ad675d1af88348
#
_entry.id   afb2cbc5710de1ae30ad675d1af88348
#
_cell.length_a   1.000
_cell.length_b   1.000
_cell.length_c   1.000
_cell.angle_alpha   90.00
_cell.angle_beta   90.00
_cell.angle_gamma   90.00
#
_symmetry.space_group_name_H-M   'P 1'
#
loop_
_entity.id
_entity.type
_entity.pdbx_description
1 polymer ?
#
loop_
_entity_poly.entity_id
_entity_poly.type
_entity_poly.pdbx_seq_one_letter_code
_entity_poly.pdbx_strand_id
1 'polypeptide(L)'
;QTYYTTHYRMNVLESVSQYKDRISAELDNTLTETKLNSVSKKKGKVRDQYDLGKSLALITTDRQSAFDRVLAAIPFKGQVLNLASAWWFEETKHIIKNHVIDVADPNVIIAKKCKVFPIEFVVRGYITGSTSTSLWTVYNNGDREYCGNTLPEGLKKNQKLEENMLTPTTKEEDHDRPISPSDIVSENWMTQEDWDYCSKKALELFEFGQKKAAEHGMILVDTKYEMGKDEDGNILLIDEIHTPDSSRYWIASSYEDRIAQGKEPQNIDKEFLRLWFVDNCDPYNDKE
;
A
#
# COMPACT_ATOMS: atom_id res chain seq x y z
N GLN A 1 -18.70 19.68 -4.16
CA GLN A 1 -17.41 20.40 -4.28
C GLN A 1 -17.00 21.20 -3.01
N THR A 2 -17.46 20.86 -1.79
CA THR A 2 -17.23 21.76 -0.63
C THR A 2 -17.06 20.99 0.70
N TYR A 3 -16.37 19.83 0.73
CA TYR A 3 -16.18 19.12 2.00
C TYR A 3 -14.72 19.08 2.53
N TYR A 4 -13.74 19.64 1.82
CA TYR A 4 -12.31 19.46 2.19
C TYR A 4 -11.55 20.75 2.56
N THR A 5 -12.20 21.89 2.78
CA THR A 5 -11.51 23.13 3.14
C THR A 5 -11.94 23.70 4.50
N THR A 6 -11.98 22.88 5.54
CA THR A 6 -12.05 23.41 6.89
C THR A 6 -10.77 23.06 7.61
N HIS A 7 -9.98 24.07 7.93
CA HIS A 7 -8.71 24.00 8.67
C HIS A 7 -8.93 23.42 10.07
N TYR A 8 -8.72 22.10 10.22
CA TYR A 8 -8.56 21.49 11.53
C TYR A 8 -7.06 21.39 11.86
N ARG A 9 -6.49 22.44 12.45
CA ARG A 9 -5.36 22.26 13.34
C ARG A 9 -5.88 21.68 14.66
N MET A 10 -6.21 20.41 14.67
CA MET A 10 -6.43 19.70 15.92
C MET A 10 -5.08 19.40 16.56
N ASN A 11 -5.00 19.62 17.87
CA ASN A 11 -3.87 19.15 18.67
C ASN A 11 -3.85 17.62 18.58
N VAL A 12 -2.85 17.05 17.90
CA VAL A 12 -2.79 15.64 17.53
C VAL A 12 -2.98 14.70 18.72
N LEU A 13 -2.52 15.09 19.92
CA LEU A 13 -2.63 14.28 21.13
C LEU A 13 -4.06 14.26 21.73
N GLU A 14 -4.82 15.34 21.65
CA GLU A 14 -6.23 15.36 22.05
C GLU A 14 -7.10 14.55 21.11
N SER A 15 -6.77 14.59 19.80
CA SER A 15 -7.49 13.81 18.81
C SER A 15 -7.30 12.29 18.99
N VAL A 16 -6.09 11.84 19.33
CA VAL A 16 -5.80 10.41 19.54
C VAL A 16 -6.63 9.82 20.68
N SER A 17 -6.79 10.56 21.82
CA SER A 17 -7.60 10.08 22.95
C SER A 17 -9.08 9.89 22.56
N GLN A 18 -9.66 10.88 21.86
CA GLN A 18 -11.06 10.80 21.41
C GLN A 18 -11.30 9.63 20.44
N TYR A 19 -10.35 9.39 19.51
CA TYR A 19 -10.44 8.26 18.59
C TYR A 19 -10.28 6.92 19.31
N LYS A 20 -9.41 6.82 20.32
CA LYS A 20 -9.23 5.59 21.09
C LYS A 20 -10.54 5.15 21.78
N ASP A 21 -11.20 6.07 22.47
CA ASP A 21 -12.45 5.79 23.16
C ASP A 21 -13.55 5.37 22.16
N ARG A 22 -13.64 6.07 21.03
CA ARG A 22 -14.57 5.75 19.95
C ARG A 22 -14.30 4.39 19.33
N ILE A 23 -13.04 4.07 19.03
CA ILE A 23 -12.64 2.76 18.50
C ILE A 23 -12.97 1.67 19.51
N SER A 24 -12.69 1.89 20.81
CA SER A 24 -12.96 0.92 21.86
C SER A 24 -14.47 0.65 22.04
N ALA A 25 -15.31 1.66 21.84
CA ALA A 25 -16.77 1.52 21.92
C ALA A 25 -17.37 0.73 20.74
N GLU A 26 -16.66 0.66 19.60
CA GLU A 26 -17.13 0.05 18.36
C GLU A 26 -16.44 -1.30 18.03
N LEU A 27 -15.71 -1.90 18.98
CA LEU A 27 -14.97 -3.14 18.75
C LEU A 27 -15.83 -4.29 18.21
N ASP A 28 -17.07 -4.37 18.66
CA ASP A 28 -18.05 -5.39 18.23
C ASP A 28 -18.86 -4.95 16.98
N ASN A 29 -18.65 -3.74 16.48
CA ASN A 29 -19.38 -3.15 15.36
C ASN A 29 -18.45 -2.85 14.19
N THR A 30 -17.87 -3.90 13.59
CA THR A 30 -16.94 -3.81 12.47
C THR A 30 -17.55 -4.30 11.18
N LEU A 31 -17.24 -3.63 10.06
CA LEU A 31 -17.64 -4.05 8.72
C LEU A 31 -16.71 -5.17 8.24
N THR A 32 -17.10 -6.42 8.46
CA THR A 32 -16.29 -7.58 8.04
C THR A 32 -16.72 -8.22 6.73
N GLU A 33 -17.96 -7.99 6.32
CA GLU A 33 -18.53 -8.54 5.10
C GLU A 33 -19.62 -7.62 4.55
N THR A 34 -19.75 -7.59 3.23
CA THR A 34 -20.81 -6.85 2.55
C THR A 34 -21.62 -7.79 1.66
N LYS A 35 -22.87 -7.42 1.38
CA LYS A 35 -23.75 -8.15 0.48
C LYS A 35 -24.61 -7.18 -0.32
N LEU A 36 -24.37 -7.13 -1.63
CA LEU A 36 -25.28 -6.48 -2.59
C LEU A 36 -26.04 -7.57 -3.34
N ASN A 37 -27.35 -7.45 -3.37
CA ASN A 37 -28.19 -8.42 -4.07
C ASN A 37 -28.06 -8.28 -5.59
N SER A 38 -28.10 -9.41 -6.29
CA SER A 38 -28.11 -9.48 -7.76
C SER A 38 -26.85 -8.94 -8.46
N VAL A 39 -25.72 -8.81 -7.74
CA VAL A 39 -24.44 -8.35 -8.31
C VAL A 39 -23.35 -9.37 -7.95
N SER A 40 -22.49 -9.72 -8.93
CA SER A 40 -21.38 -10.64 -8.66
C SER A 40 -20.34 -9.99 -7.75
N LYS A 41 -19.88 -10.76 -6.76
CA LYS A 41 -18.92 -10.35 -5.75
C LYS A 41 -17.62 -11.10 -5.85
N LYS A 42 -16.51 -10.40 -5.84
CA LYS A 42 -15.17 -10.95 -5.56
C LYS A 42 -14.73 -10.47 -4.18
N LYS A 43 -14.50 -11.42 -3.25
CA LYS A 43 -14.00 -11.10 -1.90
C LYS A 43 -12.48 -11.06 -1.92
N GLY A 44 -11.89 -9.91 -1.60
CA GLY A 44 -10.46 -9.76 -1.35
C GLY A 44 -10.13 -9.87 0.15
N LYS A 45 -8.85 -9.71 0.51
CA LYS A 45 -8.39 -9.75 1.92
C LYS A 45 -9.00 -8.62 2.76
N VAL A 46 -9.07 -7.40 2.22
CA VAL A 46 -9.60 -6.21 2.92
C VAL A 46 -10.75 -5.53 2.19
N ARG A 47 -10.96 -5.80 0.89
CA ARG A 47 -12.03 -5.21 0.08
C ARG A 47 -12.94 -6.25 -0.53
N ASP A 48 -14.21 -5.91 -0.63
CA ASP A 48 -15.19 -6.61 -1.42
C ASP A 48 -15.41 -5.82 -2.72
N GLN A 49 -15.32 -6.49 -3.87
CA GLN A 49 -15.51 -5.90 -5.20
C GLN A 49 -16.81 -6.39 -5.80
N TYR A 50 -17.62 -5.49 -6.32
CA TYR A 50 -18.85 -5.80 -7.02
C TYR A 50 -18.77 -5.32 -8.46
N ASP A 51 -19.09 -6.20 -9.40
CA ASP A 51 -19.09 -5.90 -10.84
C ASP A 51 -20.41 -5.23 -11.23
N LEU A 52 -20.36 -3.95 -11.54
CA LEU A 52 -21.52 -3.15 -12.00
C LEU A 52 -21.60 -3.08 -13.54
N GLY A 53 -20.89 -3.97 -14.25
CA GLY A 53 -20.81 -3.97 -15.71
C GLY A 53 -19.65 -3.14 -16.23
N LYS A 54 -19.83 -1.85 -16.46
CA LYS A 54 -18.76 -0.94 -16.92
C LYS A 54 -17.89 -0.37 -15.79
N SER A 55 -18.34 -0.50 -14.55
CA SER A 55 -17.65 0.00 -13.36
C SER A 55 -17.58 -1.08 -12.27
N LEU A 56 -16.83 -0.79 -11.22
CA LEU A 56 -16.72 -1.60 -10.03
C LEU A 56 -17.16 -0.79 -8.81
N ALA A 57 -17.89 -1.41 -7.87
CA ALA A 57 -17.97 -0.87 -6.52
C ALA A 57 -16.92 -1.58 -5.66
N LEU A 58 -15.97 -0.81 -5.16
CA LEU A 58 -14.91 -1.26 -4.27
C LEU A 58 -15.28 -0.88 -2.84
N ILE A 59 -15.62 -1.86 -2.01
CA ILE A 59 -16.02 -1.62 -0.64
C ILE A 59 -14.89 -2.05 0.29
N THR A 60 -14.24 -1.08 0.91
CA THR A 60 -13.16 -1.33 1.87
C THR A 60 -13.76 -1.66 3.21
N THR A 61 -13.45 -2.84 3.72
CA THR A 61 -13.94 -3.38 5.00
C THR A 61 -12.93 -3.12 6.12
N ASP A 62 -13.36 -3.38 7.35
CA ASP A 62 -12.52 -3.23 8.54
C ASP A 62 -11.56 -4.40 8.78
N ARG A 63 -11.56 -5.39 7.86
CA ARG A 63 -10.65 -6.55 7.95
C ARG A 63 -9.20 -6.11 7.96
N GLN A 64 -8.43 -6.64 8.91
CA GLN A 64 -6.98 -6.47 9.01
C GLN A 64 -6.30 -7.73 8.50
N SER A 65 -5.49 -7.60 7.45
CA SER A 65 -4.73 -8.70 6.89
C SER A 65 -3.23 -8.51 7.09
N ALA A 66 -2.55 -9.61 7.43
CA ALA A 66 -1.10 -9.76 7.35
C ALA A 66 -0.76 -11.23 7.11
N PHE A 67 0.44 -11.54 6.58
CA PHE A 67 0.88 -12.91 6.31
C PHE A 67 -0.13 -13.74 5.51
N ASP A 68 -0.73 -13.11 4.50
CA ASP A 68 -1.77 -13.67 3.64
C ASP A 68 -3.05 -14.15 4.33
N ARG A 69 -3.25 -13.78 5.59
CA ARG A 69 -4.43 -14.10 6.41
C ARG A 69 -5.20 -12.85 6.79
N VAL A 70 -6.50 -13.00 7.04
CA VAL A 70 -7.31 -12.01 7.75
C VAL A 70 -7.21 -12.35 9.24
N LEU A 71 -6.58 -11.47 10.01
CA LEU A 71 -6.26 -11.71 11.41
C LEU A 71 -7.33 -11.17 12.36
N ALA A 72 -7.95 -10.04 12.01
CA ALA A 72 -8.89 -9.32 12.85
C ALA A 72 -9.76 -8.37 12.02
N ALA A 73 -10.63 -7.63 12.67
CA ALA A 73 -11.28 -6.44 12.15
C ALA A 73 -11.05 -5.27 13.12
N ILE A 74 -10.76 -4.09 12.58
CA ILE A 74 -10.47 -2.88 13.35
C ILE A 74 -11.51 -1.83 12.99
N PRO A 75 -12.29 -1.32 13.96
CA PRO A 75 -13.33 -0.32 13.71
C PRO A 75 -12.81 0.87 12.91
N PHE A 76 -13.58 1.28 11.92
CA PHE A 76 -13.28 2.41 11.01
C PHE A 76 -12.07 2.24 10.08
N LYS A 77 -11.35 1.11 10.14
CA LYS A 77 -10.18 0.87 9.28
C LYS A 77 -10.53 1.03 7.80
N GLY A 78 -11.67 0.47 7.39
CA GLY A 78 -12.14 0.57 6.00
C GLY A 78 -12.31 2.02 5.55
N GLN A 79 -12.90 2.86 6.39
CA GLN A 79 -13.07 4.29 6.11
C GLN A 79 -11.71 5.00 6.00
N VAL A 80 -10.80 4.75 6.93
CA VAL A 80 -9.45 5.36 6.92
C VAL A 80 -8.71 5.02 5.63
N LEU A 81 -8.68 3.75 5.24
CA LEU A 81 -7.99 3.33 4.02
C LEU A 81 -8.63 3.92 2.76
N ASN A 82 -9.97 3.86 2.67
CA ASN A 82 -10.70 4.33 1.50
C ASN A 82 -10.57 5.84 1.31
N LEU A 83 -10.76 6.62 2.39
CA LEU A 83 -10.66 8.08 2.34
C LEU A 83 -9.22 8.56 2.14
N ALA A 84 -8.23 7.89 2.77
CA ALA A 84 -6.82 8.18 2.51
C ALA A 84 -6.48 7.94 1.03
N SER A 85 -6.89 6.80 0.48
CA SER A 85 -6.68 6.48 -0.93
C SER A 85 -7.36 7.49 -1.86
N ALA A 86 -8.62 7.85 -1.58
CA ALA A 86 -9.37 8.84 -2.37
C ALA A 86 -8.68 10.22 -2.38
N TRP A 87 -8.17 10.66 -1.22
CA TRP A 87 -7.40 11.90 -1.12
C TRP A 87 -6.11 11.84 -1.95
N TRP A 88 -5.36 10.76 -1.86
CA TRP A 88 -4.13 10.58 -2.63
C TRP A 88 -4.40 10.51 -4.14
N PHE A 89 -5.47 9.85 -4.57
CA PHE A 89 -5.88 9.83 -5.99
C PHE A 89 -6.15 11.25 -6.51
N GLU A 90 -6.76 12.11 -5.71
CA GLU A 90 -7.00 13.52 -6.08
C GLU A 90 -5.69 14.31 -6.16
N GLU A 91 -4.81 14.18 -5.16
CA GLU A 91 -3.53 14.88 -5.11
C GLU A 91 -2.58 14.47 -6.25
N THR A 92 -2.67 13.24 -6.74
CA THR A 92 -1.74 12.68 -7.73
C THR A 92 -2.27 12.65 -9.16
N LYS A 93 -3.49 13.10 -9.42
CA LYS A 93 -4.11 13.07 -10.77
C LYS A 93 -3.36 13.88 -11.84
N HIS A 94 -2.50 14.80 -11.42
CA HIS A 94 -1.62 15.57 -12.31
C HIS A 94 -0.40 14.75 -12.78
N ILE A 95 -0.05 13.66 -12.10
CA ILE A 95 1.04 12.73 -12.44
C ILE A 95 0.52 11.63 -13.38
N ILE A 96 -0.58 10.98 -12.98
CA ILE A 96 -1.25 9.95 -13.75
C ILE A 96 -2.75 9.98 -13.46
N LYS A 97 -3.58 9.75 -14.47
CA LYS A 97 -5.03 9.55 -14.26
C LYS A 97 -5.27 8.29 -13.43
N ASN A 98 -6.38 8.26 -12.71
CA ASN A 98 -6.77 7.11 -11.89
C ASN A 98 -8.17 6.61 -12.25
N HIS A 99 -8.54 5.48 -11.66
CA HIS A 99 -9.79 4.79 -11.96
C HIS A 99 -11.01 5.31 -11.19
N VAL A 100 -10.86 6.24 -10.25
CA VAL A 100 -11.96 6.71 -9.40
C VAL A 100 -12.98 7.50 -10.22
N ILE A 101 -14.23 7.09 -10.14
CA ILE A 101 -15.38 7.81 -10.71
C ILE A 101 -16.05 8.63 -9.61
N ASP A 102 -16.27 8.02 -8.44
CA ASP A 102 -16.97 8.64 -7.32
C ASP A 102 -16.57 8.01 -5.99
N VAL A 103 -16.65 8.76 -4.91
CA VAL A 103 -16.53 8.27 -3.52
C VAL A 103 -17.94 8.30 -2.94
N ALA A 104 -18.68 7.22 -3.18
CA ALA A 104 -20.10 7.13 -2.87
C ALA A 104 -20.40 7.04 -1.37
N ASP A 105 -19.44 6.56 -0.57
CA ASP A 105 -19.53 6.41 0.89
C ASP A 105 -18.10 6.42 1.46
N PRO A 106 -17.87 6.74 2.75
CA PRO A 106 -16.54 6.64 3.36
C PRO A 106 -15.83 5.29 3.16
N ASN A 107 -16.57 4.21 2.97
CA ASN A 107 -16.04 2.88 2.68
C ASN A 107 -16.05 2.51 1.18
N VAL A 108 -16.66 3.31 0.28
CA VAL A 108 -17.01 2.89 -1.08
C VAL A 108 -16.44 3.82 -2.13
N ILE A 109 -15.64 3.26 -3.02
CA ILE A 109 -15.24 3.91 -4.28
C ILE A 109 -15.96 3.20 -5.44
N ILE A 110 -16.60 4.00 -6.30
CA ILE A 110 -17.02 3.58 -7.63
C ILE A 110 -15.86 3.84 -8.58
N ALA A 111 -15.39 2.80 -9.25
CA ALA A 111 -14.19 2.86 -10.08
C ALA A 111 -14.45 2.38 -11.50
N LYS A 112 -13.68 2.89 -12.47
CA LYS A 112 -13.61 2.34 -13.83
C LYS A 112 -13.09 0.91 -13.77
N LYS A 113 -13.70 0.04 -14.57
CA LYS A 113 -13.19 -1.31 -14.77
C LYS A 113 -12.00 -1.27 -15.71
N CYS A 114 -10.87 -1.80 -15.28
CA CYS A 114 -9.63 -1.81 -16.05
C CYS A 114 -9.13 -3.24 -16.25
N LYS A 115 -8.44 -3.46 -17.37
CA LYS A 115 -7.60 -4.64 -17.55
C LYS A 115 -6.31 -4.42 -16.77
N VAL A 116 -6.21 -5.05 -15.62
CA VAL A 116 -5.08 -4.90 -14.69
C VAL A 116 -3.80 -5.46 -15.33
N PHE A 117 -2.69 -4.75 -15.23
CA PHE A 117 -1.39 -5.32 -15.53
C PHE A 117 -1.04 -6.37 -14.46
N PRO A 118 -0.52 -7.54 -14.85
CA PRO A 118 -0.20 -8.61 -13.90
C PRO A 118 1.14 -8.37 -13.19
N ILE A 119 1.46 -7.12 -12.89
CA ILE A 119 2.67 -6.65 -12.22
C ILE A 119 2.29 -5.68 -11.11
N GLU A 120 2.89 -5.85 -9.94
CA GLU A 120 2.88 -4.88 -8.87
C GLU A 120 4.15 -4.03 -8.93
N PHE A 121 3.98 -2.71 -8.89
CA PHE A 121 5.09 -1.75 -8.93
C PHE A 121 5.47 -1.36 -7.50
N VAL A 122 6.39 -2.12 -6.90
CA VAL A 122 6.89 -1.85 -5.55
C VAL A 122 8.05 -0.87 -5.62
N VAL A 123 7.91 0.30 -5.00
CA VAL A 123 8.97 1.33 -4.93
C VAL A 123 9.45 1.46 -3.50
N ARG A 124 10.77 1.49 -3.33
CA ARG A 124 11.44 1.52 -2.02
C ARG A 124 12.41 2.70 -1.93
N GLY A 125 12.31 3.48 -0.85
CA GLY A 125 13.28 4.53 -0.51
C GLY A 125 14.23 4.11 0.61
N TYR A 126 13.99 2.96 1.24
CA TYR A 126 14.74 2.45 2.38
C TYR A 126 14.92 0.94 2.29
N ILE A 127 16.06 0.43 2.81
CA ILE A 127 16.29 -1.01 2.92
C ILE A 127 15.71 -1.54 4.24
N THR A 128 14.51 -2.11 4.18
CA THR A 128 13.76 -2.56 5.36
C THR A 128 12.83 -3.74 5.04
N GLY A 129 12.03 -4.13 6.02
CA GLY A 129 10.96 -5.12 5.96
C GLY A 129 11.32 -6.44 6.63
N SER A 130 10.28 -7.22 6.93
CA SER A 130 10.35 -8.47 7.70
C SER A 130 9.82 -9.69 6.95
N THR A 131 9.20 -9.50 5.77
CA THR A 131 8.71 -10.61 4.93
C THR A 131 9.81 -11.19 4.05
N SER A 132 9.62 -12.39 3.51
CA SER A 132 10.60 -13.10 2.68
C SER A 132 11.05 -12.31 1.45
N THR A 133 10.15 -11.51 0.85
CA THR A 133 10.42 -10.66 -0.32
C THR A 133 10.83 -9.23 0.04
N SER A 134 11.02 -8.92 1.32
CA SER A 134 11.49 -7.61 1.76
C SER A 134 12.95 -7.39 1.38
N LEU A 135 13.30 -6.17 1.00
CA LEU A 135 14.65 -5.83 0.54
C LEU A 135 15.72 -6.13 1.59
N TRP A 136 15.43 -5.85 2.89
CA TRP A 136 16.36 -6.18 3.95
C TRP A 136 16.55 -7.69 4.12
N THR A 137 15.48 -8.47 4.05
CA THR A 137 15.57 -9.94 4.20
C THR A 137 16.46 -10.54 3.11
N VAL A 138 16.21 -10.14 1.85
CA VAL A 138 17.00 -10.58 0.69
C VAL A 138 18.47 -10.19 0.86
N TYR A 139 18.75 -8.93 1.17
CA TYR A 139 20.11 -8.43 1.39
C TYR A 139 20.84 -9.15 2.53
N ASN A 140 20.15 -9.36 3.65
CA ASN A 140 20.70 -10.03 4.84
C ASN A 140 21.00 -11.51 4.60
N ASN A 141 20.29 -12.14 3.66
CA ASN A 141 20.57 -13.51 3.21
C ASN A 141 21.81 -13.63 2.30
N GLY A 142 22.41 -12.50 1.93
CA GLY A 142 23.63 -12.45 1.13
C GLY A 142 23.42 -12.06 -0.33
N ASP A 143 22.18 -11.87 -0.78
CA ASP A 143 21.91 -11.44 -2.14
C ASP A 143 22.36 -9.98 -2.36
N ARG A 144 22.95 -9.73 -3.53
CA ARG A 144 23.42 -8.40 -3.96
C ARG A 144 22.79 -7.95 -5.29
N GLU A 145 21.93 -8.78 -5.84
CA GLU A 145 21.11 -8.48 -7.01
C GLU A 145 19.65 -8.74 -6.65
N TYR A 146 18.76 -7.75 -6.88
CA TYR A 146 17.34 -7.90 -6.61
C TYR A 146 16.47 -7.14 -7.62
N CYS A 147 15.62 -7.84 -8.35
CA CYS A 147 14.77 -7.29 -9.40
C CYS A 147 15.56 -6.46 -10.43
N GLY A 148 16.76 -6.90 -10.80
CA GLY A 148 17.64 -6.19 -11.74
C GLY A 148 18.40 -4.98 -11.14
N ASN A 149 18.31 -4.76 -9.83
CA ASN A 149 19.07 -3.73 -9.13
C ASN A 149 20.25 -4.35 -8.40
N THR A 150 21.43 -3.72 -8.52
CA THR A 150 22.63 -4.10 -7.74
C THR A 150 22.60 -3.40 -6.39
N LEU A 151 22.79 -4.15 -5.31
CA LEU A 151 22.80 -3.66 -3.94
C LEU A 151 24.24 -3.51 -3.47
N PRO A 152 24.69 -2.29 -3.10
CA PRO A 152 26.05 -2.07 -2.63
C PRO A 152 26.32 -2.77 -1.29
N GLU A 153 27.61 -3.06 -1.02
CA GLU A 153 28.03 -3.63 0.26
C GLU A 153 27.89 -2.62 1.41
N GLY A 154 27.68 -3.13 2.61
CA GLY A 154 27.68 -2.34 3.84
C GLY A 154 26.37 -1.63 4.16
N LEU A 155 25.28 -1.90 3.44
CA LEU A 155 23.97 -1.40 3.79
C LEU A 155 23.52 -1.91 5.16
N LYS A 156 22.85 -1.04 5.92
CA LYS A 156 22.30 -1.36 7.25
C LYS A 156 20.78 -1.39 7.18
N LYS A 157 20.18 -2.23 8.03
CA LYS A 157 18.71 -2.27 8.16
C LYS A 157 18.14 -0.88 8.43
N ASN A 158 17.04 -0.58 7.75
CA ASN A 158 16.32 0.69 7.83
C ASN A 158 17.09 1.92 7.30
N GLN A 159 18.22 1.72 6.64
CA GLN A 159 18.97 2.81 6.01
C GLN A 159 18.21 3.35 4.80
N LYS A 160 18.29 4.67 4.59
CA LYS A 160 17.81 5.31 3.36
C LYS A 160 18.68 4.86 2.18
N LEU A 161 18.04 4.51 1.08
CA LEU A 161 18.73 4.22 -0.19
C LEU A 161 19.21 5.53 -0.83
N GLU A 162 20.25 5.44 -1.64
CA GLU A 162 20.79 6.59 -2.37
C GLU A 162 19.77 7.14 -3.37
N GLU A 163 19.06 6.22 -4.07
CA GLU A 163 17.97 6.51 -4.97
C GLU A 163 16.76 5.62 -4.66
N ASN A 164 15.55 6.08 -5.02
CA ASN A 164 14.35 5.26 -4.93
C ASN A 164 14.46 4.07 -5.89
N MET A 165 14.23 2.88 -5.38
CA MET A 165 14.42 1.62 -6.09
C MET A 165 13.09 0.98 -6.46
N LEU A 166 12.91 0.61 -7.72
CA LEU A 166 11.76 -0.17 -8.19
C LEU A 166 12.09 -1.66 -8.11
N THR A 167 11.27 -2.42 -7.39
CA THR A 167 11.41 -3.86 -7.17
C THR A 167 10.08 -4.56 -7.48
N PRO A 168 9.73 -4.72 -8.76
CA PRO A 168 8.43 -5.24 -9.16
C PRO A 168 8.24 -6.71 -8.77
N THR A 169 6.97 -7.10 -8.60
CA THR A 169 6.55 -8.49 -8.43
C THR A 169 5.47 -8.86 -9.44
N THR A 170 5.42 -10.13 -9.83
CA THR A 170 4.28 -10.67 -10.59
C THR A 170 3.05 -10.74 -9.69
N LYS A 171 1.86 -10.78 -10.30
CA LYS A 171 0.60 -11.14 -9.62
C LYS A 171 0.20 -12.55 -10.07
N GLU A 172 0.80 -13.55 -9.47
CA GLU A 172 0.49 -14.95 -9.74
C GLU A 172 -0.59 -15.48 -8.78
N GLU A 173 -1.25 -16.59 -9.15
CA GLU A 173 -2.34 -17.16 -8.34
C GLU A 173 -1.83 -17.71 -6.99
N ASP A 174 -0.64 -18.31 -6.98
CA ASP A 174 -0.08 -18.95 -5.79
C ASP A 174 0.75 -17.99 -4.94
N HIS A 175 1.81 -17.37 -5.51
CA HIS A 175 2.71 -16.45 -4.82
C HIS A 175 3.28 -15.40 -5.76
N ASP A 176 3.29 -14.15 -5.33
CA ASP A 176 3.94 -13.06 -6.04
C ASP A 176 5.45 -13.29 -6.10
N ARG A 177 6.03 -13.27 -7.29
CA ARG A 177 7.46 -13.51 -7.56
C ARG A 177 8.16 -12.19 -7.84
N PRO A 178 9.29 -11.87 -7.17
CA PRO A 178 10.16 -10.78 -7.60
C PRO A 178 10.65 -11.00 -9.04
N ILE A 179 10.61 -9.95 -9.85
CA ILE A 179 10.93 -10.06 -11.28
C ILE A 179 11.76 -8.85 -11.73
N SER A 180 12.69 -9.05 -12.65
CA SER A 180 13.45 -7.94 -13.23
C SER A 180 12.69 -7.24 -14.37
N PRO A 181 13.00 -5.96 -14.68
CA PRO A 181 12.44 -5.27 -15.85
C PRO A 181 12.63 -6.03 -17.16
N SER A 182 13.80 -6.65 -17.36
CA SER A 182 14.09 -7.45 -18.55
C SER A 182 13.19 -8.68 -18.66
N ASP A 183 12.94 -9.35 -17.53
CA ASP A 183 12.12 -10.56 -17.51
C ASP A 183 10.63 -10.23 -17.67
N ILE A 184 10.17 -9.07 -17.16
CA ILE A 184 8.80 -8.59 -17.40
C ILE A 184 8.48 -8.52 -18.90
N VAL A 185 9.41 -8.04 -19.69
CA VAL A 185 9.22 -7.91 -21.14
C VAL A 185 9.47 -9.24 -21.85
N SER A 186 10.55 -9.95 -21.52
CA SER A 186 10.90 -11.20 -22.20
C SER A 186 9.92 -12.35 -21.92
N GLU A 187 9.32 -12.37 -20.74
CA GLU A 187 8.26 -13.33 -20.37
C GLU A 187 6.85 -12.86 -20.81
N ASN A 188 6.73 -11.70 -21.49
CA ASN A 188 5.45 -11.14 -21.98
C ASN A 188 4.44 -10.76 -20.90
N TRP A 189 4.87 -10.36 -19.70
CA TRP A 189 4.00 -9.80 -18.68
C TRP A 189 3.45 -8.43 -19.08
N MET A 190 4.32 -7.60 -19.68
CA MET A 190 3.97 -6.29 -20.22
C MET A 190 4.77 -6.02 -21.50
N THR A 191 4.26 -5.11 -22.35
CA THR A 191 5.07 -4.55 -23.43
C THR A 191 6.15 -3.63 -22.86
N GLN A 192 7.25 -3.42 -23.61
CA GLN A 192 8.30 -2.47 -23.20
C GLN A 192 7.73 -1.06 -22.98
N GLU A 193 6.86 -0.59 -23.90
CA GLU A 193 6.24 0.74 -23.81
C GLU A 193 5.38 0.89 -22.53
N ASP A 194 4.55 -0.10 -22.23
CA ASP A 194 3.72 -0.09 -21.02
C ASP A 194 4.56 -0.12 -19.75
N TRP A 195 5.62 -0.95 -19.75
CA TRP A 195 6.57 -1.02 -18.65
C TRP A 195 7.27 0.31 -18.41
N ASP A 196 7.85 0.92 -19.47
CA ASP A 196 8.57 2.19 -19.36
C ASP A 196 7.68 3.31 -18.85
N TYR A 197 6.44 3.36 -19.34
CA TYR A 197 5.46 4.34 -18.86
C TYR A 197 5.11 4.12 -17.38
N CYS A 198 4.71 2.90 -17.01
CA CYS A 198 4.24 2.58 -15.65
C CYS A 198 5.36 2.71 -14.62
N SER A 199 6.57 2.23 -14.91
CA SER A 199 7.73 2.30 -14.02
C SER A 199 8.12 3.74 -13.72
N LYS A 200 8.15 4.59 -14.76
CA LYS A 200 8.38 6.03 -14.61
C LYS A 200 7.31 6.67 -13.72
N LYS A 201 6.02 6.36 -13.97
CA LYS A 201 4.92 6.92 -13.18
C LYS A 201 4.93 6.44 -11.72
N ALA A 202 5.32 5.21 -11.47
CA ALA A 202 5.49 4.69 -10.10
C ALA A 202 6.56 5.47 -9.32
N LEU A 203 7.70 5.77 -9.93
CA LEU A 203 8.76 6.58 -9.31
C LEU A 203 8.32 8.03 -9.09
N GLU A 204 7.65 8.66 -10.06
CA GLU A 204 7.11 10.04 -9.93
C GLU A 204 6.07 10.13 -8.79
N LEU A 205 5.17 9.15 -8.68
CA LEU A 205 4.19 9.05 -7.60
C LEU A 205 4.86 8.91 -6.23
N PHE A 206 5.88 8.07 -6.15
CA PHE A 206 6.58 7.82 -4.90
C PHE A 206 7.35 9.04 -4.41
N GLU A 207 8.07 9.72 -5.31
CA GLU A 207 8.78 10.96 -5.00
C GLU A 207 7.82 12.07 -4.51
N PHE A 208 6.67 12.21 -5.18
CA PHE A 208 5.61 13.12 -4.74
C PHE A 208 5.07 12.73 -3.35
N GLY A 209 4.81 11.43 -3.13
CA GLY A 209 4.36 10.90 -1.85
C GLY A 209 5.35 11.14 -0.72
N GLN A 210 6.66 10.96 -0.96
CA GLN A 210 7.70 11.25 0.01
C GLN A 210 7.71 12.74 0.41
N LYS A 211 7.58 13.65 -0.55
CA LYS A 211 7.52 15.11 -0.27
C LYS A 211 6.31 15.46 0.59
N LYS A 212 5.14 14.94 0.20
CA LYS A 212 3.88 15.16 0.95
C LYS A 212 3.91 14.56 2.35
N ALA A 213 4.42 13.37 2.52
CA ALA A 213 4.58 12.74 3.84
C ALA A 213 5.51 13.58 4.74
N ALA A 214 6.62 14.08 4.20
CA ALA A 214 7.57 14.92 4.93
C ALA A 214 6.95 16.23 5.42
N GLU A 215 6.05 16.85 4.65
CA GLU A 215 5.29 18.06 5.07
C GLU A 215 4.48 17.80 6.36
N HIS A 216 4.14 16.53 6.64
CA HIS A 216 3.38 16.09 7.81
C HIS A 216 4.21 15.34 8.85
N GLY A 217 5.54 15.44 8.79
CA GLY A 217 6.44 14.81 9.76
C GLY A 217 6.55 13.29 9.63
N MET A 218 6.21 12.75 8.46
CA MET A 218 6.25 11.32 8.15
C MET A 218 7.30 11.01 7.08
N ILE A 219 7.82 9.80 7.12
CA ILE A 219 8.67 9.22 6.08
C ILE A 219 7.85 8.16 5.34
N LEU A 220 7.60 8.34 4.04
CA LEU A 220 7.09 7.29 3.17
C LEU A 220 8.27 6.39 2.77
N VAL A 221 8.28 5.18 3.27
CA VAL A 221 9.41 4.25 3.22
C VAL A 221 9.42 3.41 1.96
N ASP A 222 8.29 2.78 1.67
CA ASP A 222 8.00 2.01 0.48
C ASP A 222 6.49 1.96 0.22
N THR A 223 6.13 1.55 -0.98
CA THR A 223 4.73 1.38 -1.38
C THR A 223 4.61 0.43 -2.56
N LYS A 224 3.40 -0.04 -2.80
CA LYS A 224 3.01 -0.84 -3.96
C LYS A 224 1.95 -0.09 -4.76
N TYR A 225 2.14 0.00 -6.07
CA TYR A 225 1.14 0.49 -7.01
C TYR A 225 0.64 -0.61 -7.93
N GLU A 226 -0.61 -0.49 -8.34
CA GLU A 226 -1.21 -1.26 -9.41
C GLU A 226 -1.71 -0.33 -10.51
N MET A 227 -1.54 -0.76 -11.76
CA MET A 227 -1.99 -0.02 -12.93
C MET A 227 -2.74 -0.93 -13.89
N GLY A 228 -3.54 -0.35 -14.76
CA GLY A 228 -4.30 -1.11 -15.75
C GLY A 228 -4.81 -0.21 -16.87
N LYS A 229 -5.27 -0.82 -17.96
CA LYS A 229 -5.86 -0.11 -19.11
C LYS A 229 -7.38 -0.11 -19.01
N ASP A 230 -7.99 1.07 -19.20
CA ASP A 230 -9.44 1.19 -19.37
C ASP A 230 -9.89 0.69 -20.77
N GLU A 231 -11.19 0.79 -21.08
CA GLU A 231 -11.76 0.35 -22.36
C GLU A 231 -11.22 1.13 -23.57
N ASP A 232 -10.74 2.35 -23.34
CA ASP A 232 -10.13 3.21 -24.38
C ASP A 232 -8.62 2.98 -24.53
N GLY A 233 -8.02 2.09 -23.74
CA GLY A 233 -6.60 1.80 -23.74
C GLY A 233 -5.75 2.77 -22.92
N ASN A 234 -6.35 3.70 -22.18
CA ASN A 234 -5.60 4.60 -21.30
C ASN A 234 -5.09 3.85 -20.07
N ILE A 235 -3.83 4.08 -19.72
CA ILE A 235 -3.25 3.54 -18.49
C ILE A 235 -3.69 4.41 -17.31
N LEU A 236 -4.26 3.75 -16.30
CA LEU A 236 -4.77 4.36 -15.08
C LEU A 236 -4.08 3.75 -13.86
N LEU A 237 -3.86 4.58 -12.84
CA LEU A 237 -3.55 4.10 -11.50
C LEU A 237 -4.84 3.52 -10.88
N ILE A 238 -4.74 2.32 -10.34
CA ILE A 238 -5.87 1.57 -9.78
C ILE A 238 -5.58 1.07 -8.37
N ASP A 239 -6.49 0.31 -7.80
CA ASP A 239 -6.42 -0.32 -6.49
C ASP A 239 -6.44 0.70 -5.35
N GLU A 240 -5.33 0.98 -4.73
CA GLU A 240 -5.14 1.97 -3.67
C GLU A 240 -3.79 2.68 -3.81
N ILE A 241 -3.64 3.80 -3.13
CA ILE A 241 -2.40 4.59 -3.17
C ILE A 241 -2.04 5.11 -1.79
N HIS A 242 -0.80 4.89 -1.38
CA HIS A 242 -0.14 5.44 -0.19
C HIS A 242 -0.93 5.25 1.12
N THR A 243 -1.79 4.23 1.19
CA THR A 243 -2.49 3.90 2.43
C THR A 243 -1.54 3.23 3.43
N PRO A 244 -1.83 3.26 4.73
CA PRO A 244 -1.02 2.54 5.72
C PRO A 244 -1.11 1.00 5.59
N ASP A 245 -1.94 0.48 4.67
CA ASP A 245 -2.00 -0.95 4.32
C ASP A 245 -1.07 -1.30 3.15
N SER A 246 -1.00 -0.44 2.13
CA SER A 246 -0.16 -0.63 0.95
C SER A 246 1.25 -0.05 1.08
N SER A 247 1.51 0.73 2.12
CA SER A 247 2.75 1.50 2.29
C SER A 247 3.28 1.40 3.71
N ARG A 248 4.62 1.53 3.87
CA ARG A 248 5.23 1.73 5.17
C ARG A 248 5.45 3.21 5.42
N TYR A 249 5.16 3.63 6.64
CA TYR A 249 5.38 4.97 7.13
C TYR A 249 6.10 4.98 8.46
N TRP A 250 7.09 5.87 8.59
CA TRP A 250 7.78 6.11 9.86
C TRP A 250 7.58 7.54 10.34
N ILE A 251 7.71 7.75 11.65
CA ILE A 251 7.71 9.08 12.27
C ILE A 251 9.10 9.71 12.06
N ALA A 252 9.14 10.82 11.31
CA ALA A 252 10.39 11.46 10.90
C ALA A 252 11.19 11.99 12.09
N SER A 253 10.53 12.59 13.09
CA SER A 253 11.18 13.22 14.24
C SER A 253 12.00 12.27 15.13
N SER A 254 11.70 10.96 15.08
CA SER A 254 12.39 9.97 15.89
C SER A 254 13.32 9.06 15.08
N TYR A 255 13.33 9.17 13.76
CA TYR A 255 14.01 8.23 12.88
C TYR A 255 15.53 8.19 13.13
N GLU A 256 16.22 9.34 13.02
CA GLU A 256 17.68 9.41 13.14
C GLU A 256 18.17 8.92 14.50
N ASP A 257 17.54 9.37 15.60
CA ASP A 257 17.91 8.96 16.96
C ASP A 257 17.73 7.46 17.18
N ARG A 258 16.66 6.87 16.63
CA ARG A 258 16.39 5.44 16.78
C ARG A 258 17.36 4.61 15.96
N ILE A 259 17.66 5.01 14.73
CA ILE A 259 18.65 4.32 13.89
C ILE A 259 20.04 4.37 14.52
N ALA A 260 20.46 5.53 15.05
CA ALA A 260 21.73 5.68 15.75
C ALA A 260 21.85 4.76 16.99
N GLN A 261 20.72 4.46 17.65
CA GLN A 261 20.63 3.54 18.77
C GLN A 261 20.43 2.07 18.37
N GLY A 262 20.41 1.74 17.07
CA GLY A 262 20.13 0.40 16.56
C GLY A 262 18.68 -0.09 16.81
N LYS A 263 17.74 0.84 17.00
CA LYS A 263 16.32 0.54 17.24
C LYS A 263 15.51 0.60 15.95
N GLU A 264 14.43 -0.17 15.88
CA GLU A 264 13.46 -0.07 14.80
C GLU A 264 12.81 1.33 14.76
N PRO A 265 12.57 1.90 13.56
CA PRO A 265 11.79 3.13 13.41
C PRO A 265 10.39 3.00 14.03
N GLN A 266 9.77 4.13 14.38
CA GLN A 266 8.37 4.12 14.82
C GLN A 266 7.46 4.01 13.60
N ASN A 267 6.82 2.87 13.46
CA ASN A 267 5.86 2.58 12.39
C ASN A 267 4.47 3.14 12.73
N ILE A 268 3.79 3.71 11.72
CA ILE A 268 2.38 4.12 11.79
C ILE A 268 1.53 3.39 10.73
N ASP A 269 2.01 2.27 10.27
CA ASP A 269 1.39 1.33 9.34
C ASP A 269 1.25 -0.05 10.00
N LYS A 270 0.85 -1.06 9.25
CA LYS A 270 0.67 -2.41 9.77
C LYS A 270 1.94 -3.18 10.10
N GLU A 271 3.14 -2.62 9.86
CA GLU A 271 4.40 -3.31 10.17
C GLU A 271 4.57 -3.54 11.68
N PHE A 272 4.08 -2.63 12.54
CA PHE A 272 4.11 -2.86 13.99
C PHE A 272 3.40 -4.16 14.41
N LEU A 273 2.29 -4.49 13.75
CA LEU A 273 1.56 -5.73 13.98
C LEU A 273 2.36 -6.94 13.48
N ARG A 274 2.97 -6.82 12.30
CA ARG A 274 3.82 -7.90 11.75
C ARG A 274 5.02 -8.21 12.64
N LEU A 275 5.69 -7.17 13.14
CA LEU A 275 6.83 -7.33 14.06
C LEU A 275 6.39 -8.04 15.34
N TRP A 276 5.24 -7.65 15.91
CA TRP A 276 4.70 -8.33 17.09
C TRP A 276 4.46 -9.82 16.83
N PHE A 277 3.86 -10.19 15.70
CA PHE A 277 3.64 -11.59 15.35
C PHE A 277 4.95 -12.35 15.17
N VAL A 278 5.94 -11.80 14.49
CA VAL A 278 7.26 -12.43 14.29
C VAL A 278 7.95 -12.68 15.63
N ASP A 279 7.80 -11.77 16.60
CA ASP A 279 8.41 -11.88 17.92
C ASP A 279 7.68 -12.90 18.86
N ASN A 280 6.42 -13.21 18.59
CA ASN A 280 5.57 -13.97 19.53
C ASN A 280 5.06 -15.31 18.98
N CYS A 281 5.06 -15.56 17.67
CA CYS A 281 4.54 -16.78 17.05
C CYS A 281 5.16 -17.00 15.66
N ASP A 282 4.85 -18.14 15.03
CA ASP A 282 5.13 -18.38 13.61
C ASP A 282 3.89 -18.01 12.76
N PRO A 283 3.83 -16.80 12.20
CA PRO A 283 2.61 -16.32 11.54
C PRO A 283 2.24 -17.09 10.26
N TYR A 284 3.14 -17.90 9.72
CA TYR A 284 2.89 -18.72 8.54
C TYR A 284 2.45 -20.15 8.88
N ASN A 285 2.97 -20.73 9.96
CA ASN A 285 2.76 -22.14 10.31
C ASN A 285 1.80 -22.34 11.50
N ASP A 286 1.72 -21.40 12.43
CA ASP A 286 0.78 -21.49 13.54
C ASP A 286 -0.67 -21.38 13.04
N LYS A 287 -1.50 -22.34 13.46
CA LYS A 287 -2.89 -22.48 12.99
C LYS A 287 -3.92 -21.82 13.91
N GLU A 288 -3.52 -21.33 15.08
CA GLU A 288 -4.40 -20.72 16.07
C GLU A 288 -3.99 -19.28 16.40
#